data_2db769e4b137ffdafd59e16fbfc3885e
#
_entry.id   2db769e4b137ffdafd59e16fbfc3885e
#
_cell.length_a   1.000
_cell.length_b   1.000
_cell.length_c   1.000
_cell.angle_alpha   90.00
_cell.angle_beta   90.00
_cell.angle_gamma   90.00
#
_symmetry.space_group_name_H-M   'P 1'
#
loop_
_entity.id
_entity.type
_entity.pdbx_description
1 polymer ?
#
loop_
_entity_poly.entity_id
_entity_poly.type
_entity_poly.pdbx_seq_one_letter_code
_entity_poly.pdbx_strand_id
1 'polypeptide(L)'
;EGALQDIYSRIPIEKLKNRGYSTRVVVVDGGSSDNTVSIAEELGCEVIRQRGEGKGAGMRQGFKKFLEIGDDELVMLDCDGTYHPEEITRLLDSLPENGIVIGDRLHGNLHSDAMTSTNWIGNQLLTWLAVALHGKPIYDLCSGFWAFSRNAIERLQLNSMRFEIEAEMYTSCAHRGIPIAHVPITYSKRVGEAKLGSIKDGTSIARKLIIRRIFPTPHEER
;
A
#
# COMPACT_ATOMS: atom_id res chain seq x y z
N GLU A 1 12.45 -12.41 -5.36
CA GLU A 1 13.87 -12.19 -5.78
C GLU A 1 13.91 -11.35 -7.06
N GLY A 2 13.32 -11.80 -8.18
CA GLY A 2 13.52 -11.17 -9.50
C GLY A 2 13.12 -9.71 -9.65
N ALA A 3 12.21 -9.20 -8.83
CA ALA A 3 11.77 -7.81 -8.92
C ALA A 3 12.49 -6.85 -7.96
N LEU A 4 13.04 -7.35 -6.85
CA LEU A 4 13.54 -6.50 -5.77
C LEU A 4 14.73 -5.62 -6.22
N GLN A 5 15.69 -6.19 -6.91
CA GLN A 5 16.89 -5.47 -7.36
C GLN A 5 16.54 -4.39 -8.40
N ASP A 6 15.63 -4.70 -9.34
CA ASP A 6 15.13 -3.73 -10.32
C ASP A 6 14.40 -2.59 -9.61
N ILE A 7 13.44 -2.90 -8.74
CA ILE A 7 12.69 -1.90 -7.97
C ILE A 7 13.62 -1.01 -7.17
N TYR A 8 14.58 -1.58 -6.44
CA TYR A 8 15.54 -0.81 -5.63
C TYR A 8 16.36 0.16 -6.48
N SER A 9 16.87 -0.31 -7.63
CA SER A 9 17.68 0.52 -8.54
C SER A 9 16.93 1.73 -9.11
N ARG A 10 15.59 1.64 -9.16
CA ARG A 10 14.69 2.67 -9.71
C ARG A 10 14.14 3.62 -8.64
N ILE A 11 14.39 3.39 -7.34
CA ILE A 11 14.05 4.34 -6.29
C ILE A 11 14.85 5.63 -6.52
N PRO A 12 14.20 6.80 -6.61
CA PRO A 12 14.86 8.05 -6.98
C PRO A 12 15.63 8.70 -5.80
N ILE A 13 16.54 7.93 -5.15
CA ILE A 13 17.24 8.31 -3.90
C ILE A 13 17.95 9.67 -4.05
N GLU A 14 18.72 9.87 -5.14
CA GLU A 14 19.42 11.14 -5.35
C GLU A 14 18.47 12.32 -5.55
N LYS A 15 17.35 12.10 -6.25
CA LYS A 15 16.32 13.12 -6.43
C LYS A 15 15.64 13.48 -5.10
N LEU A 16 15.40 12.49 -4.24
CA LEU A 16 14.85 12.69 -2.90
C LEU A 16 15.85 13.44 -2.02
N LYS A 17 17.13 13.05 -2.03
CA LYS A 17 18.20 13.73 -1.31
C LYS A 17 18.33 15.20 -1.70
N ASN A 18 18.28 15.51 -3.00
CA ASN A 18 18.32 16.89 -3.50
C ASN A 18 17.09 17.73 -3.08
N ARG A 19 16.03 17.08 -2.62
CA ARG A 19 14.83 17.71 -2.03
C ARG A 19 14.88 17.78 -0.51
N GLY A 20 15.99 17.36 0.11
CA GLY A 20 16.20 17.40 1.56
C GLY A 20 15.72 16.15 2.31
N TYR A 21 15.31 15.10 1.59
CA TYR A 21 14.93 13.84 2.24
C TYR A 21 16.16 13.00 2.61
N SER A 22 16.13 12.42 3.80
CA SER A 22 16.97 11.29 4.19
C SER A 22 16.17 10.02 3.97
N THR A 23 16.60 9.18 3.02
CA THR A 23 15.83 8.00 2.58
C THR A 23 16.35 6.72 3.23
N ARG A 24 15.44 5.93 3.77
CA ARG A 24 15.66 4.56 4.26
C ARG A 24 14.78 3.60 3.47
N VAL A 25 15.32 2.47 3.07
CA VAL A 25 14.55 1.41 2.41
C VAL A 25 14.37 0.24 3.38
N VAL A 26 13.13 -0.15 3.60
CA VAL A 26 12.75 -1.26 4.48
C VAL A 26 12.02 -2.31 3.67
N VAL A 27 12.46 -3.54 3.75
CA VAL A 27 11.79 -4.70 3.13
C VAL A 27 11.07 -5.50 4.22
N VAL A 28 9.77 -5.66 4.08
CA VAL A 28 8.97 -6.53 4.95
C VAL A 28 8.84 -7.88 4.27
N ASP A 29 9.59 -8.87 4.77
CA ASP A 29 9.63 -10.22 4.21
C ASP A 29 8.56 -11.12 4.83
N GLY A 30 7.66 -11.62 4.00
CA GLY A 30 6.57 -12.52 4.37
C GLY A 30 6.95 -14.00 4.45
N GLY A 31 8.24 -14.31 4.56
CA GLY A 31 8.75 -15.69 4.62
C GLY A 31 9.18 -16.18 3.24
N SER A 32 9.97 -15.40 2.50
CA SER A 32 10.54 -15.79 1.22
C SER A 32 11.43 -17.02 1.37
N SER A 33 11.27 -17.98 0.48
CA SER A 33 12.10 -19.19 0.39
C SER A 33 13.24 -19.08 -0.63
N ASP A 34 13.32 -17.96 -1.32
CA ASP A 34 14.34 -17.60 -2.30
C ASP A 34 15.38 -16.62 -1.72
N ASN A 35 16.26 -16.07 -2.54
CA ASN A 35 17.34 -15.16 -2.10
C ASN A 35 16.85 -13.72 -1.78
N THR A 36 15.54 -13.48 -1.69
CA THR A 36 14.99 -12.12 -1.48
C THR A 36 15.62 -11.42 -0.27
N VAL A 37 15.77 -12.11 0.86
CA VAL A 37 16.33 -11.53 2.09
C VAL A 37 17.83 -11.17 1.90
N SER A 38 18.63 -12.08 1.34
CA SER A 38 20.06 -11.83 1.08
C SER A 38 20.25 -10.64 0.14
N ILE A 39 19.47 -10.58 -0.93
CA ILE A 39 19.51 -9.45 -1.88
C ILE A 39 19.14 -8.13 -1.19
N ALA A 40 18.12 -8.13 -0.33
CA ALA A 40 17.73 -6.93 0.42
C ALA A 40 18.86 -6.44 1.33
N GLU A 41 19.51 -7.36 2.06
CA GLU A 41 20.64 -7.05 2.95
C GLU A 41 21.88 -6.54 2.16
N GLU A 42 22.20 -7.16 1.02
CA GLU A 42 23.29 -6.72 0.12
C GLU A 42 23.04 -5.32 -0.46
N LEU A 43 21.77 -4.97 -0.73
CA LEU A 43 21.37 -3.62 -1.17
C LEU A 43 21.35 -2.59 -0.04
N GLY A 44 21.65 -2.99 1.20
CA GLY A 44 21.63 -2.12 2.37
C GLY A 44 20.23 -1.80 2.90
N CYS A 45 19.23 -2.59 2.53
CA CYS A 45 17.88 -2.46 3.07
C CYS A 45 17.81 -2.99 4.51
N GLU A 46 16.99 -2.35 5.34
CA GLU A 46 16.57 -2.96 6.61
C GLU A 46 15.51 -4.03 6.33
N VAL A 47 15.69 -5.25 6.85
CA VAL A 47 14.74 -6.34 6.64
C VAL A 47 13.94 -6.62 7.91
N ILE A 48 12.62 -6.55 7.79
CA ILE A 48 11.66 -6.98 8.82
C ILE A 48 11.14 -8.35 8.43
N ARG A 49 11.47 -9.37 9.20
CA ARG A 49 10.84 -10.69 9.04
C ARG A 49 9.44 -10.64 9.63
N GLN A 50 8.44 -10.80 8.77
CA GLN A 50 7.04 -10.74 9.15
C GLN A 50 6.69 -11.82 10.18
N ARG A 51 5.96 -11.40 11.21
CA ARG A 51 5.32 -12.32 12.18
C ARG A 51 3.84 -12.44 11.80
N GLY A 52 3.35 -13.69 11.69
CA GLY A 52 2.00 -13.97 11.20
C GLY A 52 1.91 -13.97 9.68
N GLU A 53 0.74 -14.30 9.15
CA GLU A 53 0.52 -14.48 7.72
C GLU A 53 -0.30 -13.33 7.11
N GLY A 54 -0.02 -13.04 5.84
CA GLY A 54 -0.79 -12.16 4.98
C GLY A 54 -0.27 -10.72 4.92
N LYS A 55 -0.67 -10.01 3.88
CA LYS A 55 -0.20 -8.66 3.55
C LYS A 55 -0.43 -7.66 4.70
N GLY A 56 -1.62 -7.69 5.30
CA GLY A 56 -1.97 -6.79 6.39
C GLY A 56 -1.10 -6.95 7.63
N ALA A 57 -0.70 -8.19 7.97
CA ALA A 57 0.22 -8.43 9.09
C ALA A 57 1.59 -7.78 8.84
N GLY A 58 2.13 -7.92 7.62
CA GLY A 58 3.39 -7.28 7.23
C GLY A 58 3.31 -5.76 7.24
N MET A 59 2.26 -5.20 6.65
CA MET A 59 2.06 -3.75 6.59
C MET A 59 1.96 -3.13 7.99
N ARG A 60 1.20 -3.73 8.90
CA ARG A 60 1.07 -3.26 10.29
C ARG A 60 2.42 -3.28 11.01
N GLN A 61 3.27 -4.28 10.76
CA GLN A 61 4.63 -4.32 11.32
C GLN A 61 5.53 -3.24 10.71
N GLY A 62 5.41 -2.99 9.41
CA GLY A 62 6.09 -1.87 8.75
C GLY A 62 5.68 -0.51 9.35
N PHE A 63 4.39 -0.26 9.55
CA PHE A 63 3.90 0.96 10.19
C PHE A 63 4.42 1.11 11.64
N LYS A 64 4.38 0.02 12.42
CA LYS A 64 4.93 0.04 13.77
C LYS A 64 6.42 0.40 13.77
N LYS A 65 7.20 -0.22 12.91
CA LYS A 65 8.63 0.06 12.77
C LYS A 65 8.89 1.51 12.35
N PHE A 66 8.13 2.04 11.40
CA PHE A 66 8.20 3.44 10.98
C PHE A 66 8.00 4.40 12.16
N LEU A 67 6.98 4.15 12.98
CA LEU A 67 6.71 4.98 14.17
C LEU A 67 7.83 4.89 15.22
N GLU A 68 8.41 3.69 15.41
CA GLU A 68 9.53 3.47 16.34
C GLU A 68 10.81 4.20 15.90
N ILE A 69 11.10 4.23 14.59
CA ILE A 69 12.29 4.90 14.04
C ILE A 69 12.19 6.41 14.16
N GLY A 70 11.00 6.97 13.99
CA GLY A 70 10.79 8.40 14.11
C GLY A 70 10.84 9.16 12.78
N ASP A 71 10.73 8.48 11.63
CA ASP A 71 10.68 9.12 10.30
C ASP A 71 9.38 9.91 10.11
N ASP A 72 9.36 10.92 9.22
CA ASP A 72 8.24 11.84 9.03
C ASP A 72 7.22 11.36 8.00
N GLU A 73 7.67 10.68 6.95
CA GLU A 73 6.87 10.23 5.83
C GLU A 73 7.22 8.79 5.46
N LEU A 74 6.22 8.02 5.03
CA LEU A 74 6.38 6.65 4.57
C LEU A 74 5.77 6.49 3.18
N VAL A 75 6.52 5.88 2.27
CA VAL A 75 6.00 5.42 0.99
C VAL A 75 6.06 3.90 0.93
N MET A 76 4.97 3.28 0.56
CA MET A 76 4.79 1.84 0.45
C MET A 76 4.45 1.46 -0.98
N LEU A 77 5.06 0.41 -1.50
CA LEU A 77 4.69 -0.21 -2.77
C LEU A 77 4.87 -1.73 -2.72
N ASP A 78 4.08 -2.47 -3.52
CA ASP A 78 4.25 -3.91 -3.66
C ASP A 78 5.51 -4.22 -4.46
N CYS A 79 6.31 -5.20 -4.00
CA CYS A 79 7.58 -5.58 -4.61
C CYS A 79 7.40 -6.69 -5.65
N ASP A 80 6.58 -6.43 -6.69
CA ASP A 80 6.27 -7.39 -7.75
C ASP A 80 6.49 -6.83 -9.18
N GLY A 81 7.11 -5.65 -9.27
CA GLY A 81 7.45 -4.98 -10.51
C GLY A 81 6.28 -4.26 -11.20
N THR A 82 5.09 -4.26 -10.60
CA THR A 82 3.92 -3.59 -11.21
C THR A 82 3.93 -2.07 -11.05
N TYR A 83 4.47 -1.58 -9.94
CA TYR A 83 4.57 -0.15 -9.63
C TYR A 83 5.91 0.43 -10.05
N HIS A 84 5.92 1.72 -10.36
CA HIS A 84 7.08 2.46 -10.83
C HIS A 84 7.66 3.30 -9.68
N PRO A 85 8.79 2.88 -9.05
CA PRO A 85 9.39 3.60 -7.92
C PRO A 85 9.77 5.06 -8.24
N GLU A 86 10.02 5.38 -9.51
CA GLU A 86 10.32 6.75 -9.95
C GLU A 86 9.17 7.72 -9.65
N GLU A 87 7.95 7.22 -9.51
CA GLU A 87 6.77 8.04 -9.21
C GLU A 87 6.63 8.37 -7.71
N ILE A 88 7.51 7.85 -6.83
CA ILE A 88 7.54 8.19 -5.39
C ILE A 88 7.52 9.70 -5.18
N THR A 89 8.32 10.44 -5.97
CA THR A 89 8.37 11.91 -5.82
C THR A 89 7.03 12.58 -6.13
N ARG A 90 6.23 12.04 -7.05
CA ARG A 90 4.89 12.57 -7.38
C ARG A 90 3.89 12.34 -6.25
N LEU A 91 3.99 11.17 -5.57
CA LEU A 91 3.16 10.89 -4.41
C LEU A 91 3.51 11.85 -3.27
N LEU A 92 4.79 12.02 -2.97
CA LEU A 92 5.26 12.94 -1.92
C LEU A 92 4.88 14.39 -2.21
N ASP A 93 4.99 14.86 -3.47
CA ASP A 93 4.57 16.20 -3.89
C ASP A 93 3.07 16.46 -3.68
N SER A 94 2.27 15.39 -3.66
CA SER A 94 0.82 15.46 -3.51
C SER A 94 0.34 15.07 -2.11
N LEU A 95 1.28 14.77 -1.18
CA LEU A 95 0.95 14.32 0.16
C LEU A 95 0.33 15.46 0.97
N PRO A 96 -0.96 15.36 1.35
CA PRO A 96 -1.59 16.39 2.17
C PRO A 96 -0.96 16.43 3.57
N GLU A 97 -0.92 17.59 4.16
CA GLU A 97 -0.56 17.72 5.57
C GLU A 97 -1.45 16.81 6.41
N ASN A 98 -0.84 15.99 7.26
CA ASN A 98 -1.53 15.01 8.12
C ASN A 98 -2.40 13.98 7.37
N GLY A 99 -2.11 13.71 6.10
CA GLY A 99 -2.91 12.86 5.22
C GLY A 99 -2.17 11.71 4.57
N ILE A 100 -2.80 11.15 3.55
CA ILE A 100 -2.30 10.06 2.72
C ILE A 100 -2.47 10.37 1.23
N VAL A 101 -1.65 9.72 0.40
CA VAL A 101 -1.80 9.71 -1.07
C VAL A 101 -1.94 8.26 -1.54
N ILE A 102 -2.83 8.05 -2.50
CA ILE A 102 -3.03 6.76 -3.15
C ILE A 102 -2.62 6.89 -4.62
N GLY A 103 -1.74 6.00 -5.07
CA GLY A 103 -1.43 5.86 -6.48
C GLY A 103 -2.59 5.21 -7.21
N ASP A 104 -3.26 5.96 -8.08
CA ASP A 104 -4.45 5.54 -8.82
C ASP A 104 -4.05 4.89 -10.14
N ARG A 105 -4.22 3.57 -10.22
CA ARG A 105 -3.94 2.77 -11.42
C ARG A 105 -5.04 2.88 -12.46
N LEU A 106 -6.28 3.09 -12.00
CA LEU A 106 -7.48 3.01 -12.84
C LEU A 106 -7.67 4.24 -13.73
N HIS A 107 -7.13 5.38 -13.32
CA HIS A 107 -7.14 6.64 -14.07
C HIS A 107 -5.73 7.08 -14.52
N GLY A 108 -4.73 6.21 -14.32
CA GLY A 108 -3.35 6.42 -14.75
C GLY A 108 -3.02 5.72 -16.07
N ASN A 109 -1.73 5.44 -16.27
CA ASN A 109 -1.24 4.71 -17.45
C ASN A 109 -1.24 3.20 -17.16
N LEU A 110 -2.38 2.56 -17.38
CA LEU A 110 -2.54 1.11 -17.23
C LEU A 110 -2.10 0.39 -18.51
N HIS A 111 -1.00 -0.36 -18.46
CA HIS A 111 -0.56 -1.18 -19.57
C HIS A 111 -1.58 -2.28 -19.87
N SER A 112 -1.80 -2.60 -21.16
CA SER A 112 -2.89 -3.45 -21.64
C SER A 112 -2.92 -4.87 -21.05
N ASP A 113 -1.77 -5.39 -20.62
CA ASP A 113 -1.61 -6.73 -20.07
C ASP A 113 -1.30 -6.74 -18.54
N ALA A 114 -1.38 -5.57 -17.90
CA ALA A 114 -1.08 -5.40 -16.48
C ALA A 114 -2.22 -5.86 -15.54
N MET A 115 -3.46 -5.78 -16.03
CA MET A 115 -4.64 -6.14 -15.24
C MET A 115 -5.68 -6.81 -16.13
N THR A 116 -6.24 -7.94 -15.69
CA THR A 116 -7.36 -8.58 -16.42
C THR A 116 -8.63 -7.73 -16.31
N SER A 117 -9.50 -7.82 -17.33
CA SER A 117 -10.79 -7.12 -17.31
C SER A 117 -11.65 -7.48 -16.07
N THR A 118 -11.59 -8.75 -15.63
CA THR A 118 -12.29 -9.20 -14.43
C THR A 118 -11.77 -8.50 -13.17
N ASN A 119 -10.45 -8.38 -13.03
CA ASN A 119 -9.83 -7.68 -11.89
C ASN A 119 -10.13 -6.17 -11.94
N TRP A 120 -10.14 -5.59 -13.12
CA TRP A 120 -10.47 -4.18 -13.29
C TRP A 120 -11.93 -3.91 -12.87
N ILE A 121 -12.89 -4.69 -13.36
CA ILE A 121 -14.31 -4.58 -12.98
C ILE A 121 -14.50 -4.82 -11.48
N GLY A 122 -13.87 -5.86 -10.94
CA GLY A 122 -13.94 -6.16 -9.51
C GLY A 122 -13.43 -5.02 -8.64
N ASN A 123 -12.30 -4.40 -9.04
CA ASN A 123 -11.76 -3.24 -8.32
C ASN A 123 -12.68 -2.01 -8.42
N GLN A 124 -13.26 -1.73 -9.59
CA GLN A 124 -14.25 -0.66 -9.74
C GLN A 124 -15.47 -0.86 -8.85
N LEU A 125 -16.01 -2.09 -8.78
CA LEU A 125 -17.16 -2.40 -7.92
C LEU A 125 -16.82 -2.23 -6.43
N LEU A 126 -15.64 -2.68 -5.99
CA LEU A 126 -15.19 -2.50 -4.60
C LEU A 126 -14.93 -1.04 -4.27
N THR A 127 -14.37 -0.28 -5.19
CA THR A 127 -14.15 1.16 -5.05
C THR A 127 -15.48 1.91 -4.94
N TRP A 128 -16.43 1.59 -5.82
CA TRP A 128 -17.78 2.14 -5.75
C TRP A 128 -18.48 1.81 -4.42
N LEU A 129 -18.40 0.55 -3.97
CA LEU A 129 -18.95 0.11 -2.69
C LEU A 129 -18.35 0.89 -1.51
N ALA A 130 -17.04 1.11 -1.53
CA ALA A 130 -16.33 1.87 -0.51
C ALA A 130 -16.86 3.30 -0.40
N VAL A 131 -17.00 3.99 -1.54
CA VAL A 131 -17.56 5.36 -1.60
C VAL A 131 -19.03 5.37 -1.15
N ALA A 132 -19.85 4.43 -1.62
CA ALA A 132 -21.27 4.36 -1.27
C ALA A 132 -21.48 4.15 0.24
N LEU A 133 -20.64 3.32 0.88
CA LEU A 133 -20.78 3.04 2.31
C LEU A 133 -20.17 4.13 3.21
N HIS A 134 -19.09 4.77 2.82
CA HIS A 134 -18.30 5.64 3.71
C HIS A 134 -18.31 7.12 3.31
N GLY A 135 -18.78 7.45 2.10
CA GLY A 135 -19.00 8.83 1.66
C GLY A 135 -17.73 9.63 1.37
N LYS A 136 -16.53 9.03 1.48
CA LYS A 136 -15.26 9.70 1.18
C LYS A 136 -14.78 9.27 -0.22
N PRO A 137 -14.44 10.21 -1.11
CA PRO A 137 -13.94 9.86 -2.43
C PRO A 137 -12.67 9.00 -2.35
N ILE A 138 -12.66 7.93 -3.14
CA ILE A 138 -11.49 7.11 -3.45
C ILE A 138 -11.63 6.62 -4.88
N TYR A 139 -10.52 6.52 -5.64
CA TYR A 139 -10.54 6.17 -7.06
C TYR A 139 -9.99 4.79 -7.35
N ASP A 140 -9.12 4.26 -6.49
CA ASP A 140 -8.55 2.92 -6.60
C ASP A 140 -8.33 2.31 -5.21
N LEU A 141 -9.32 1.56 -4.71
CA LEU A 141 -9.30 0.98 -3.36
C LEU A 141 -8.20 -0.05 -3.16
N CYS A 142 -7.91 -0.85 -4.19
CA CYS A 142 -6.97 -1.97 -4.10
C CYS A 142 -5.57 -1.61 -4.62
N SER A 143 -5.23 -0.34 -4.69
CA SER A 143 -3.85 0.06 -5.01
C SER A 143 -2.90 -0.38 -3.92
N GLY A 144 -1.71 -0.86 -4.32
CA GLY A 144 -0.61 -1.19 -3.40
C GLY A 144 0.48 -0.11 -3.33
N PHE A 145 0.23 1.12 -3.86
CA PHE A 145 1.19 2.21 -3.84
C PHE A 145 0.61 3.41 -3.10
N TRP A 146 1.11 3.64 -1.90
CA TRP A 146 0.58 4.65 -0.98
C TRP A 146 1.72 5.47 -0.37
N ALA A 147 1.46 6.75 -0.11
CA ALA A 147 2.30 7.59 0.74
C ALA A 147 1.52 8.09 1.95
N PHE A 148 2.19 8.24 3.08
CA PHE A 148 1.60 8.58 4.37
C PHE A 148 2.45 9.63 5.08
N SER A 149 1.80 10.61 5.71
CA SER A 149 2.42 11.40 6.76
C SER A 149 2.47 10.59 8.07
N ARG A 150 3.41 10.92 8.96
CA ARG A 150 3.48 10.31 10.29
C ARG A 150 2.15 10.42 11.05
N ASN A 151 1.57 11.62 11.10
CA ASN A 151 0.29 11.87 11.79
C ASN A 151 -0.83 10.98 11.24
N ALA A 152 -0.86 10.73 9.93
CA ALA A 152 -1.85 9.83 9.35
C ALA A 152 -1.68 8.40 9.88
N ILE A 153 -0.45 7.86 9.92
CA ILE A 153 -0.18 6.50 10.42
C ILE A 153 -0.52 6.38 11.91
N GLU A 154 -0.16 7.36 12.73
CA GLU A 154 -0.51 7.39 14.16
C GLU A 154 -2.02 7.32 14.41
N ARG A 155 -2.80 7.87 13.50
CA ARG A 155 -4.26 7.91 13.59
C ARG A 155 -4.95 6.70 12.95
N LEU A 156 -4.26 5.89 12.13
CA LEU A 156 -4.84 4.67 11.57
C LEU A 156 -5.16 3.65 12.65
N GLN A 157 -6.31 3.00 12.53
CA GLN A 157 -6.71 1.89 13.39
C GLN A 157 -6.96 0.65 12.53
N LEU A 158 -6.08 -0.33 12.65
CA LEU A 158 -5.98 -1.47 11.75
C LEU A 158 -5.87 -2.77 12.51
N ASN A 159 -6.67 -3.79 12.11
CA ASN A 159 -6.53 -5.17 12.59
C ASN A 159 -6.56 -6.21 11.45
N SER A 160 -6.67 -5.79 10.20
CA SER A 160 -6.61 -6.69 9.04
C SER A 160 -5.27 -7.40 8.95
N MET A 161 -5.33 -8.68 8.60
CA MET A 161 -4.15 -9.52 8.45
C MET A 161 -3.81 -9.80 6.99
N ARG A 162 -4.79 -9.74 6.09
CA ARG A 162 -4.65 -10.13 4.68
C ARG A 162 -4.93 -8.95 3.73
N PHE A 163 -5.45 -9.25 2.55
CA PHE A 163 -5.68 -8.27 1.46
C PHE A 163 -6.85 -7.29 1.69
N GLU A 164 -7.57 -7.41 2.77
CA GLU A 164 -8.57 -6.42 3.17
C GLU A 164 -7.96 -5.19 3.88
N ILE A 165 -6.64 -5.13 4.01
CA ILE A 165 -5.93 -4.07 4.73
C ILE A 165 -6.09 -2.71 4.04
N GLU A 166 -6.07 -2.63 2.71
CA GLU A 166 -6.26 -1.37 1.98
C GLU A 166 -7.66 -0.81 2.20
N ALA A 167 -8.68 -1.67 2.19
CA ALA A 167 -10.04 -1.27 2.53
C ALA A 167 -10.15 -0.77 3.97
N GLU A 168 -9.46 -1.40 4.91
CA GLU A 168 -9.44 -0.95 6.29
C GLU A 168 -8.69 0.39 6.47
N MET A 169 -7.56 0.60 5.79
CA MET A 169 -6.88 1.91 5.77
C MET A 169 -7.80 3.01 5.26
N TYR A 170 -8.48 2.78 4.12
CA TYR A 170 -9.45 3.71 3.59
C TYR A 170 -10.57 4.03 4.59
N THR A 171 -11.19 2.99 5.18
CA THR A 171 -12.28 3.21 6.14
C THR A 171 -11.83 3.92 7.40
N SER A 172 -10.62 3.63 7.88
CA SER A 172 -10.01 4.35 9.00
C SER A 172 -9.83 5.84 8.66
N CYS A 173 -9.33 6.15 7.45
CA CYS A 173 -9.22 7.53 6.97
C CYS A 173 -10.59 8.22 6.89
N ALA A 174 -11.59 7.53 6.34
CA ALA A 174 -12.94 8.08 6.20
C ALA A 174 -13.56 8.45 7.55
N HIS A 175 -13.46 7.56 8.53
CA HIS A 175 -14.06 7.77 9.86
C HIS A 175 -13.29 8.77 10.74
N ARG A 176 -11.97 8.89 10.52
CA ARG A 176 -11.09 9.75 11.32
C ARG A 176 -10.81 11.10 10.69
N GLY A 177 -11.40 11.40 9.54
CA GLY A 177 -11.18 12.65 8.83
C GLY A 177 -9.73 12.83 8.36
N ILE A 178 -9.00 11.73 8.09
CA ILE A 178 -7.65 11.81 7.53
C ILE A 178 -7.76 12.21 6.05
N PRO A 179 -7.08 13.28 5.59
CA PRO A 179 -7.12 13.68 4.19
C PRO A 179 -6.61 12.59 3.25
N ILE A 180 -7.28 12.41 2.11
CA ILE A 180 -6.86 11.47 1.05
C ILE A 180 -6.67 12.26 -0.24
N ALA A 181 -5.49 12.17 -0.84
CA ALA A 181 -5.21 12.61 -2.20
C ALA A 181 -4.97 11.41 -3.13
N HIS A 182 -5.07 11.64 -4.42
CA HIS A 182 -4.89 10.60 -5.44
C HIS A 182 -3.94 11.11 -6.52
N VAL A 183 -3.04 10.25 -6.98
CA VAL A 183 -2.10 10.54 -8.06
C VAL A 183 -2.25 9.45 -9.11
N PRO A 184 -2.69 9.77 -10.33
CA PRO A 184 -2.68 8.80 -11.42
C PRO A 184 -1.25 8.28 -11.66
N ILE A 185 -1.07 6.96 -11.66
CA ILE A 185 0.25 6.31 -11.78
C ILE A 185 0.31 5.36 -12.97
N THR A 186 1.52 4.98 -13.35
CA THR A 186 1.78 3.91 -14.29
C THR A 186 1.69 2.56 -13.59
N TYR A 187 1.02 1.60 -14.22
CA TYR A 187 0.90 0.24 -13.71
C TYR A 187 1.23 -0.76 -14.82
N SER A 188 2.26 -1.57 -14.58
CA SER A 188 2.82 -2.50 -15.54
C SER A 188 2.49 -3.95 -15.20
N LYS A 189 2.82 -4.86 -16.12
CA LYS A 189 2.68 -6.29 -15.92
C LYS A 189 3.54 -6.78 -14.76
N ARG A 190 2.98 -7.64 -13.95
CA ARG A 190 3.62 -8.26 -12.79
C ARG A 190 4.75 -9.23 -13.21
N VAL A 191 5.83 -9.20 -12.47
CA VAL A 191 6.86 -10.23 -12.49
C VAL A 191 6.43 -11.35 -11.54
N GLY A 192 6.16 -12.55 -12.06
CA GLY A 192 5.68 -13.69 -11.26
C GLY A 192 4.15 -13.85 -11.22
N GLU A 193 3.67 -14.75 -10.36
CA GLU A 193 2.25 -15.08 -10.25
C GLU A 193 1.49 -14.14 -9.32
N ALA A 194 0.23 -13.86 -9.65
CA ALA A 194 -0.64 -13.02 -8.83
C ALA A 194 -1.09 -13.79 -7.57
N LYS A 195 -0.78 -13.27 -6.40
CA LYS A 195 -1.28 -13.80 -5.11
C LYS A 195 -2.72 -13.34 -4.81
N LEU A 196 -3.12 -12.19 -5.35
CA LEU A 196 -4.48 -11.64 -5.27
C LEU A 196 -5.22 -11.96 -6.58
N GLY A 197 -6.44 -12.39 -6.50
CA GLY A 197 -7.25 -12.60 -7.71
C GLY A 197 -8.37 -13.62 -7.55
N SER A 198 -8.60 -14.04 -6.31
CA SER A 198 -9.74 -14.93 -6.04
C SER A 198 -10.98 -14.12 -5.68
N ILE A 199 -12.15 -14.63 -6.07
CA ILE A 199 -13.47 -14.13 -5.61
C ILE A 199 -13.49 -14.05 -4.08
N LYS A 200 -12.76 -14.93 -3.40
CA LYS A 200 -12.61 -14.97 -1.95
C LYS A 200 -11.96 -13.68 -1.40
N ASP A 201 -10.94 -13.15 -2.06
CA ASP A 201 -10.29 -11.91 -1.61
C ASP A 201 -11.23 -10.71 -1.80
N GLY A 202 -11.91 -10.63 -2.95
CA GLY A 202 -12.91 -9.60 -3.22
C GLY A 202 -14.06 -9.61 -2.19
N THR A 203 -14.56 -10.80 -1.82
CA THR A 203 -15.60 -10.92 -0.78
C THR A 203 -15.09 -10.53 0.61
N SER A 204 -13.82 -10.84 0.93
CA SER A 204 -13.19 -10.42 2.19
C SER A 204 -13.08 -8.89 2.28
N ILE A 205 -12.66 -8.25 1.20
CA ILE A 205 -12.59 -6.77 1.10
C ILE A 205 -13.98 -6.15 1.27
N ALA A 206 -14.99 -6.64 0.53
CA ALA A 206 -16.37 -6.14 0.64
C ALA A 206 -16.92 -6.32 2.06
N ARG A 207 -16.69 -7.49 2.67
CA ARG A 207 -17.06 -7.76 4.07
C ARG A 207 -16.40 -6.78 5.04
N LYS A 208 -15.12 -6.46 4.85
CA LYS A 208 -14.39 -5.48 5.69
C LYS A 208 -15.03 -4.11 5.58
N LEU A 209 -15.37 -3.64 4.38
CA LEU A 209 -16.08 -2.36 4.17
C LEU A 209 -17.40 -2.32 4.94
N ILE A 210 -18.23 -3.37 4.86
CA ILE A 210 -19.50 -3.45 5.56
C ILE A 210 -19.28 -3.46 7.08
N ILE A 211 -18.38 -4.29 7.58
CA ILE A 211 -18.07 -4.36 9.02
C ILE A 211 -17.62 -2.99 9.53
N ARG A 212 -16.75 -2.28 8.82
CA ARG A 212 -16.27 -0.96 9.24
C ARG A 212 -17.32 0.14 9.11
N ARG A 213 -18.37 -0.05 8.32
CA ARG A 213 -19.53 0.84 8.30
C ARG A 213 -20.33 0.74 9.61
N ILE A 214 -20.45 -0.48 10.16
CA ILE A 214 -21.23 -0.77 11.38
C ILE A 214 -20.35 -0.56 12.62
N PHE A 215 -19.12 -1.01 12.57
CA PHE A 215 -18.11 -0.93 13.64
C PHE A 215 -16.87 -0.17 13.14
N PRO A 216 -16.86 1.17 13.24
CA PRO A 216 -15.82 2.02 12.67
C PRO A 216 -14.41 1.75 13.22
N THR A 217 -14.31 1.29 14.47
CA THR A 217 -13.05 0.95 15.12
C THR A 217 -12.89 -0.57 15.22
N PRO A 218 -11.68 -1.11 15.02
CA PRO A 218 -11.42 -2.50 15.36
C PRO A 218 -11.61 -2.69 16.86
N HIS A 219 -12.24 -3.80 17.25
CA HIS A 219 -12.15 -4.23 18.64
C HIS A 219 -10.69 -4.60 18.92
N GLU A 220 -10.10 -4.07 20.00
CA GLU A 220 -8.83 -4.56 20.51
C GLU A 220 -9.03 -6.03 20.85
N GLU A 221 -8.28 -6.91 20.19
CA GLU A 221 -8.13 -8.28 20.64
C GLU A 221 -7.40 -8.20 22.00
N ARG A 222 -8.12 -8.50 23.07
CA ARG A 222 -7.58 -8.61 24.44
C ARG A 222 -6.66 -9.81 24.55
#